data_ff659ae348e0b82a44ed96a35aeadc50
#
_entry.id   ff659ae348e0b82a44ed96a35aeadc50
#
_cell.length_a   1.000
_cell.length_b   1.000
_cell.length_c   1.000
_cell.angle_alpha   90.00
_cell.angle_beta   90.00
_cell.angle_gamma   90.00
#
_symmetry.space_group_name_H-M   'P 1'
#
loop_
_entity.id
_entity.type
_entity.pdbx_description
1 polymer ?
#
loop_
_entity_poly.entity_id
_entity_poly.type
_entity_poly.pdbx_seq_one_letter_code
_entity_poly.pdbx_strand_id
1 'polypeptide(L)'
;MKEYHLEMPTIRLRTMKSQWGNCKPAQKVITLNKRLIHYPVEFIEYVILHEFAHFVHPNHSRAFYALIEKYMPDYKERIAMSQRN
;
A
#
# COMPACT_ATOMS: atom_id res chain seq x y z
N MET A 1 19.57 -0.47 -4.57
CA MET A 1 19.52 0.13 -3.66
C MET A 1 19.31 -0.60 -2.55
N LYS A 2 19.54 -0.44 -1.56
CA LYS A 2 19.45 -1.08 -0.63
C LYS A 2 19.25 -0.47 0.54
N GLU A 3 18.61 0.58 0.58
CA GLU A 3 18.33 1.24 1.77
C GLU A 3 17.55 0.41 2.71
N TYR A 4 16.65 -0.41 2.21
CA TYR A 4 15.88 -1.28 3.07
C TYR A 4 16.12 -2.68 2.59
N HIS A 5 16.62 -3.53 3.42
CA HIS A 5 16.85 -4.91 3.02
C HIS A 5 15.59 -5.71 3.30
N LEU A 6 14.50 -5.29 2.73
CA LEU A 6 13.23 -5.98 2.93
C LEU A 6 13.09 -7.08 1.91
N GLU A 7 12.74 -8.25 2.37
CA GLU A 7 12.43 -9.35 1.47
C GLU A 7 11.09 -9.09 0.82
N MET A 8 10.89 -9.62 -0.36
CA MET A 8 9.59 -9.49 -1.00
C MET A 8 8.55 -10.20 -0.16
N PRO A 9 7.48 -9.51 0.21
CA PRO A 9 6.42 -10.15 0.97
C PRO A 9 5.57 -11.03 0.08
N THR A 10 4.82 -11.92 0.70
CA THR A 10 3.83 -12.70 0.00
C THR A 10 2.62 -11.78 -0.25
N ILE A 11 2.15 -11.76 -1.49
CA ILE A 11 0.99 -10.95 -1.84
C ILE A 11 -0.20 -11.87 -2.01
N ARG A 12 -1.28 -11.58 -1.30
CA ARG A 12 -2.51 -12.37 -1.39
C ARG A 12 -3.65 -11.48 -1.84
N LEU A 13 -4.62 -12.10 -2.50
CA LEU A 13 -5.81 -11.37 -2.94
C LEU A 13 -7.03 -11.95 -2.26
N ARG A 14 -7.89 -11.08 -1.73
CA ARG A 14 -9.10 -11.49 -1.06
C ARG A 14 -10.19 -10.46 -1.30
N THR A 15 -11.44 -10.90 -1.24
CA THR A 15 -12.55 -9.94 -1.26
C THR A 15 -12.71 -9.40 0.15
N MET A 16 -12.66 -8.08 0.27
CA MET A 16 -12.74 -7.41 1.56
C MET A 16 -13.84 -6.37 1.50
N LYS A 17 -14.53 -6.16 2.63
CA LYS A 17 -15.67 -5.25 2.63
C LYS A 17 -15.29 -3.81 2.84
N SER A 18 -14.36 -3.53 3.74
CA SER A 18 -14.10 -2.16 4.11
C SER A 18 -12.66 -1.73 3.98
N GLN A 19 -11.79 -2.56 3.49
CA GLN A 19 -10.39 -2.22 3.36
C GLN A 19 -9.91 -2.46 1.95
N TRP A 20 -8.93 -1.66 1.50
CA TRP A 20 -8.30 -1.91 0.22
C TRP A 20 -7.15 -2.88 0.37
N GLY A 21 -6.58 -2.98 1.55
CA GLY A 21 -5.48 -3.88 1.79
C GLY A 21 -5.21 -4.06 3.26
N ASN A 22 -4.29 -4.96 3.56
CA ASN A 22 -3.94 -5.28 4.92
C ASN A 22 -2.49 -5.76 4.91
N CYS A 23 -1.76 -5.47 5.96
CA CYS A 23 -0.36 -5.85 6.05
C CYS A 23 -0.11 -6.55 7.37
N LYS A 24 0.56 -7.69 7.31
CA LYS A 24 1.00 -8.41 8.52
C LYS A 24 2.51 -8.49 8.50
N PRO A 25 3.20 -7.50 9.06
CA PRO A 25 4.66 -7.45 8.96
C PRO A 25 5.37 -8.65 9.56
N ALA A 26 4.85 -9.18 10.67
CA ALA A 26 5.49 -10.32 11.32
C ALA A 26 5.50 -11.54 10.44
N GLN A 27 4.50 -11.68 9.57
CA GLN A 27 4.38 -12.82 8.67
C GLN A 27 4.83 -12.47 7.27
N LYS A 28 5.17 -11.20 7.03
CA LYS A 28 5.60 -10.69 5.73
C LYS A 28 4.55 -10.98 4.67
N VAL A 29 3.30 -10.66 4.98
CA VAL A 29 2.18 -10.88 4.07
C VAL A 29 1.45 -9.57 3.84
N ILE A 30 1.16 -9.27 2.59
CA ILE A 30 0.29 -8.15 2.22
C ILE A 30 -0.92 -8.75 1.53
N THR A 31 -2.11 -8.41 2.01
CA THR A 31 -3.36 -8.86 1.40
C THR A 31 -3.99 -7.66 0.70
N LEU A 32 -4.38 -7.85 -0.55
CA LEU A 32 -5.01 -6.80 -1.33
C LEU A 32 -6.44 -7.19 -1.67
N ASN A 33 -7.30 -6.19 -1.75
CA ASN A 33 -8.70 -6.42 -2.07
C ASN A 33 -8.83 -6.69 -3.56
N LYS A 34 -9.49 -7.78 -3.92
CA LYS A 34 -9.69 -8.12 -5.33
C LYS A 34 -10.43 -7.03 -6.09
N ARG A 35 -11.24 -6.23 -5.40
CA ARG A 35 -11.98 -5.17 -6.05
C ARG A 35 -11.07 -4.10 -6.64
N LEU A 36 -9.79 -4.11 -6.28
CA LEU A 36 -8.85 -3.15 -6.85
C LEU A 36 -8.72 -3.27 -8.35
N ILE A 37 -9.05 -4.43 -8.93
CA ILE A 37 -8.93 -4.58 -10.38
C ILE A 37 -9.83 -3.61 -11.14
N HIS A 38 -10.83 -3.04 -10.46
CA HIS A 38 -11.73 -2.08 -11.11
C HIS A 38 -11.24 -0.64 -10.98
N TYR A 39 -10.06 -0.43 -10.43
CA TYR A 39 -9.53 0.92 -10.20
C TYR A 39 -8.29 1.14 -11.05
N PRO A 40 -7.91 2.41 -11.25
CA PRO A 40 -6.71 2.68 -12.05
C PRO A 40 -5.47 2.02 -11.47
N VAL A 41 -4.54 1.65 -12.33
CA VAL A 41 -3.29 1.04 -11.90
C VAL A 41 -2.56 1.94 -10.91
N GLU A 42 -2.64 3.26 -11.13
CA GLU A 42 -1.99 4.21 -10.25
C GLU A 42 -2.48 4.10 -8.82
N PHE A 43 -3.78 3.86 -8.64
CA PHE A 43 -4.32 3.70 -7.30
C PHE A 43 -3.88 2.37 -6.70
N ILE A 44 -3.84 1.32 -7.52
CA ILE A 44 -3.39 0.00 -7.05
C ILE A 44 -1.94 0.10 -6.57
N GLU A 45 -1.11 0.80 -7.32
CA GLU A 45 0.28 0.98 -6.92
C GLU A 45 0.39 1.70 -5.59
N TYR A 46 -0.47 2.69 -5.36
CA TYR A 46 -0.48 3.39 -4.08
C TYR A 46 -0.84 2.45 -2.94
N VAL A 47 -1.84 1.60 -3.13
CA VAL A 47 -2.26 0.68 -2.07
C VAL A 47 -1.13 -0.28 -1.73
N ILE A 48 -0.43 -0.78 -2.73
CA ILE A 48 0.70 -1.68 -2.50
C ILE A 48 1.79 -0.96 -1.71
N LEU A 49 2.12 0.25 -2.10
CA LEU A 49 3.15 1.00 -1.39
C LEU A 49 2.71 1.32 0.04
N HIS A 50 1.43 1.65 0.21
CA HIS A 50 0.88 1.94 1.53
C HIS A 50 1.08 0.75 2.48
N GLU A 51 0.73 -0.44 2.01
CA GLU A 51 0.88 -1.61 2.86
C GLU A 51 2.34 -1.99 3.06
N PHE A 52 3.15 -1.79 2.02
CA PHE A 52 4.57 -2.08 2.14
C PHE A 52 5.22 -1.14 3.16
N ALA A 53 4.79 0.13 3.19
CA ALA A 53 5.35 1.10 4.12
C ALA A 53 5.10 0.71 5.57
N HIS A 54 4.05 -0.07 5.84
CA HIS A 54 3.79 -0.54 7.18
C HIS A 54 4.83 -1.53 7.68
N PHE A 55 5.65 -2.09 6.80
CA PHE A 55 6.74 -2.94 7.22
C PHE A 55 7.83 -2.11 7.92
N VAL A 56 7.91 -0.83 7.59
CA VAL A 56 8.90 0.07 8.15
C VAL A 56 8.30 0.91 9.26
N HIS A 57 7.08 1.41 9.06
CA HIS A 57 6.42 2.29 10.01
C HIS A 57 5.02 1.76 10.28
N PRO A 58 4.80 1.10 11.42
CA PRO A 58 3.49 0.51 11.70
C PRO A 58 2.37 1.53 11.86
N ASN A 59 2.68 2.75 12.27
CA ASN A 59 1.65 3.76 12.46
C ASN A 59 1.63 4.74 11.29
N HIS A 60 0.50 5.37 11.07
CA HIS A 60 0.38 6.40 10.02
C HIS A 60 0.98 7.70 10.54
N SER A 61 2.25 7.68 10.89
CA SER A 61 2.96 8.83 11.43
C SER A 61 3.45 9.72 10.30
N ARG A 62 4.07 10.84 10.69
CA ARG A 62 4.69 11.71 9.70
C ARG A 62 5.76 10.96 8.92
N ALA A 63 6.53 10.10 9.62
CA ALA A 63 7.58 9.33 8.95
C ALA A 63 7.01 8.36 7.94
N PHE A 64 5.83 7.77 8.24
CA PHE A 64 5.15 6.87 7.32
C PHE A 64 4.82 7.60 6.01
N TYR A 65 4.23 8.79 6.12
CA TYR A 65 3.85 9.53 4.91
C TYR A 65 5.07 10.12 4.21
N ALA A 66 6.14 10.43 4.94
CA ALA A 66 7.36 10.89 4.29
C ALA A 66 7.95 9.79 3.44
N LEU A 67 7.88 8.54 3.91
CA LEU A 67 8.37 7.42 3.12
C LEU A 67 7.53 7.25 1.85
N ILE A 68 6.21 7.34 1.97
CA ILE A 68 5.35 7.22 0.80
C ILE A 68 5.65 8.35 -0.19
N GLU A 69 5.78 9.57 0.29
CA GLU A 69 6.02 10.70 -0.60
C GLU A 69 7.36 10.59 -1.30
N LYS A 70 8.35 9.99 -0.65
CA LYS A 70 9.65 9.83 -1.25
C LYS A 70 9.58 8.98 -2.52
N TYR A 71 8.78 7.93 -2.51
CA TYR A 71 8.68 7.04 -3.65
C TYR A 71 7.48 7.36 -4.56
N MET A 72 6.54 8.14 -4.08
CA MET A 72 5.32 8.43 -4.83
C MET A 72 4.87 9.85 -4.50
N PRO A 73 5.51 10.86 -5.07
CA PRO A 73 5.18 12.26 -4.73
C PRO A 73 3.74 12.64 -5.01
N ASP A 74 3.08 11.95 -5.92
CA ASP A 74 1.69 12.25 -6.28
C ASP A 74 0.71 11.38 -5.52
N TYR A 75 1.08 10.88 -4.35
CA TYR A 75 0.24 9.90 -3.65
C TYR A 75 -1.13 10.47 -3.29
N LYS A 76 -1.22 11.76 -3.02
CA LYS A 76 -2.52 12.34 -2.67
C LYS A 76 -3.49 12.32 -3.84
N GLU A 77 -2.97 12.52 -5.04
CA GLU A 77 -3.81 12.44 -6.22
C GLU A 77 -4.28 11.02 -6.45
N ARG A 78 -3.43 10.05 -6.14
CA ARG A 78 -3.81 8.66 -6.31
C ARG A 78 -4.87 8.24 -5.31
N ILE A 79 -4.80 8.76 -4.08
CA ILE A 79 -5.84 8.49 -3.10
C ILE A 79 -7.19 8.99 -3.60
N ALA A 80 -7.20 10.14 -4.23
CA ALA A 80 -8.45 10.71 -4.72
C ALA A 80 -9.08 9.84 -5.81
N MET A 81 -8.30 9.02 -6.49
CA MET A 81 -8.84 8.15 -7.52
C MET A 81 -9.81 7.13 -6.96
N SER A 82 -9.69 6.78 -5.68
CA SER A 82 -10.59 5.80 -5.09
C SER A 82 -11.99 6.35 -4.92
N GLN A 83 -12.16 7.65 -5.00
CA GLN A 83 -13.45 8.28 -4.82
C GLN A 83 -14.15 8.58 -6.12
N ARG A 84 -13.53 8.21 -7.23
CA ARG A 84 -14.16 8.43 -8.53
C ARG A 84 -14.91 7.19 -8.94
N ASN A 85 -15.95 7.37 -9.67
CA ASN A 85 -16.76 6.24 -10.16
C ASN A 85 -16.73 6.16 -11.67
#